data_1fd5b537e595b2f54aaefb17d5841d18
#
_entry.id   1fd5b537e595b2f54aaefb17d5841d18
#
_cell.length_a   1.000
_cell.length_b   1.000
_cell.length_c   1.000
_cell.angle_alpha   90.00
_cell.angle_beta   90.00
_cell.angle_gamma   90.00
#
_symmetry.space_group_name_H-M   'P 1'
#
loop_
_entity.id
_entity.type
_entity.pdbx_description
1 polymer ?
#
loop_
_entity_poly.entity_id
_entity_poly.type
_entity_poly.pdbx_seq_one_letter_code
_entity_poly.pdbx_strand_id
1 'polypeptide(L)'
;LWIPFFMRLQVTSIYEYLEPRFGLATRWLAVFLFVAILRLFWMATIVLTAARAVAQITHESILAFLPVEMTLNQWTLVVLFSVGVLSTFYTMLGGIKAVIWTDVVQCVVLFLGVVLTLSFVAARTGTGPFDWWQTTTSSEGEGHRFPAIFSFDITTRNVLLFTILHTVTWYSCTFIADQVAVQRYLTTTSVRAAIRGNVVNFVGDFFMMSLLAVCGMALLSYYLDPRFQTEIIKGVIDPRNEAVADKVFPHFIAYGLPLGISGIVVAALFAVAMSSLDSGVNSVSAVLTVDVFQRLNGMLSDRDSLRLAKMLTLIVGLGCTLLAWGMSLLPEHYNIIGITARTFNCALGPLASLFFVGMFFRHVGQRAVIIGAVTGLVTAVSSAWWVELRWILGLTKYIQLSDAVNHLSGPTPFLITPLAVVVSVGLSWIMGFIFPCTNPDEVDRLLWRSLARREES
;
A
#
# COMPACT_ATOMS: atom_id res chain seq x y z
N LEU A 1 21.09 6.56 -0.80
CA LEU A 1 20.90 8.01 -0.88
C LEU A 1 20.05 8.54 0.28
N TRP A 2 18.86 7.98 0.52
CA TRP A 2 17.86 8.53 1.46
C TRP A 2 18.16 8.24 2.92
N ILE A 3 18.51 7.01 3.26
CA ILE A 3 18.75 6.56 4.63
C ILE A 3 19.83 7.39 5.34
N PRO A 4 21.06 7.58 4.78
CA PRO A 4 22.07 8.41 5.41
C PRO A 4 21.61 9.85 5.60
N PHE A 5 20.83 10.40 4.67
CA PHE A 5 20.32 11.75 4.74
C PHE A 5 19.40 11.95 5.95
N PHE A 6 18.34 11.15 6.06
CA PHE A 6 17.36 11.30 7.15
C PHE A 6 17.92 10.93 8.53
N MET A 7 18.76 9.92 8.60
CA MET A 7 19.39 9.56 9.89
C MET A 7 20.30 10.66 10.46
N ARG A 8 20.84 11.53 9.61
CA ARG A 8 21.64 12.67 10.05
C ARG A 8 20.83 13.86 10.51
N LEU A 9 19.59 13.97 10.08
CA LEU A 9 18.70 15.05 10.49
C LEU A 9 18.18 14.91 11.92
N GLN A 10 18.26 13.71 12.53
CA GLN A 10 17.79 13.41 13.89
C GLN A 10 16.34 13.87 14.14
N VAL A 11 15.47 13.66 13.16
CA VAL A 11 14.05 14.01 13.21
C VAL A 11 13.21 12.81 13.67
N THR A 12 12.10 13.07 14.32
CA THR A 12 11.10 12.04 14.68
C THR A 12 10.14 11.81 13.53
N SER A 13 9.70 12.89 12.89
CA SER A 13 8.92 12.87 11.67
C SER A 13 9.74 13.44 10.51
N ILE A 14 9.70 12.75 9.36
CA ILE A 14 10.42 13.27 8.17
C ILE A 14 9.88 14.61 7.69
N TYR A 15 8.61 14.93 8.01
CA TYR A 15 7.99 16.19 7.59
C TYR A 15 8.56 17.41 8.33
N GLU A 16 9.22 17.21 9.47
CA GLU A 16 9.98 18.25 10.16
C GLU A 16 11.04 18.89 9.27
N TYR A 17 11.66 18.13 8.36
CA TYR A 17 12.63 18.63 7.38
C TYR A 17 12.06 19.70 6.45
N LEU A 18 10.78 19.61 6.10
CA LEU A 18 10.16 20.50 5.12
C LEU A 18 9.96 21.93 5.65
N GLU A 19 9.83 22.10 6.96
CA GLU A 19 9.62 23.42 7.56
C GLU A 19 10.86 24.32 7.45
N PRO A 20 12.07 23.94 7.91
CA PRO A 20 13.27 24.75 7.74
C PRO A 20 13.68 24.89 6.27
N ARG A 21 13.29 23.95 5.40
CA ARG A 21 13.64 23.97 3.98
C ARG A 21 12.73 24.88 3.16
N PHE A 22 11.44 24.86 3.40
CA PHE A 22 10.44 25.57 2.60
C PHE A 22 9.45 26.38 3.42
N GLY A 23 9.24 26.06 4.68
CA GLY A 23 8.27 26.70 5.56
C GLY A 23 7.09 25.81 5.94
N LEU A 24 6.31 26.30 6.91
CA LEU A 24 5.24 25.57 7.59
C LEU A 24 4.12 25.09 6.65
N ALA A 25 3.75 25.86 5.65
CA ALA A 25 2.69 25.47 4.71
C ALA A 25 3.05 24.20 3.92
N THR A 26 4.34 24.03 3.55
CA THR A 26 4.81 22.83 2.87
C THR A 26 4.79 21.62 3.81
N ARG A 27 5.17 21.79 5.09
CA ARG A 27 5.07 20.73 6.11
C ARG A 27 3.63 20.27 6.28
N TRP A 28 2.67 21.17 6.40
CA TRP A 28 1.26 20.82 6.54
C TRP A 28 0.66 20.19 5.28
N LEU A 29 1.06 20.62 4.09
CA LEU A 29 0.67 19.95 2.85
C LEU A 29 1.14 18.50 2.84
N ALA A 30 2.38 18.26 3.22
CA ALA A 30 2.94 16.90 3.28
C ALA A 30 2.21 16.02 4.31
N VAL A 31 1.93 16.55 5.51
CA VAL A 31 1.16 15.86 6.54
C VAL A 31 -0.24 15.52 6.04
N PHE A 32 -0.92 16.46 5.38
CA PHE A 32 -2.24 16.21 4.79
C PHE A 32 -2.20 15.12 3.73
N LEU A 33 -1.26 15.18 2.78
CA LEU A 33 -1.10 14.15 1.74
C LEU A 33 -0.84 12.77 2.34
N PHE A 34 0.02 12.71 3.36
CA PHE A 34 0.35 11.45 4.03
C PHE A 34 -0.84 10.90 4.83
N VAL A 35 -1.39 11.68 5.75
CA VAL A 35 -2.42 11.20 6.68
C VAL A 35 -3.73 10.96 5.96
N ALA A 36 -4.28 11.99 5.28
CA ALA A 36 -5.63 11.92 4.74
C ALA A 36 -5.72 11.06 3.48
N ILE A 37 -4.76 11.18 2.56
CA ILE A 37 -4.88 10.53 1.25
C ILE A 37 -4.12 9.21 1.21
N LEU A 38 -2.84 9.22 1.65
CA LEU A 38 -1.99 8.05 1.53
C LEU A 38 -2.35 6.94 2.53
N ARG A 39 -2.68 7.30 3.78
CA ARG A 39 -2.73 6.30 4.85
C ARG A 39 -4.14 5.91 5.30
N LEU A 40 -5.04 6.84 5.57
CA LEU A 40 -6.36 6.49 6.12
C LEU A 40 -7.14 5.54 5.19
N PHE A 41 -7.24 5.87 3.90
CA PHE A 41 -7.93 5.02 2.93
C PHE A 41 -7.24 3.67 2.73
N TRP A 42 -5.91 3.66 2.65
CA TRP A 42 -5.14 2.44 2.50
C TRP A 42 -5.36 1.46 3.64
N MET A 43 -5.23 1.92 4.88
CA MET A 43 -5.46 1.09 6.07
C MET A 43 -6.89 0.54 6.13
N ALA A 44 -7.88 1.40 5.90
CA ALA A 44 -9.28 0.99 5.89
C ALA A 44 -9.57 -0.09 4.84
N THR A 45 -9.02 0.05 3.65
CA THR A 45 -9.19 -0.94 2.58
C THR A 45 -8.55 -2.27 2.91
N ILE A 46 -7.34 -2.28 3.46
CA ILE A 46 -6.66 -3.53 3.84
C ILE A 46 -7.49 -4.28 4.90
N VAL A 47 -7.96 -3.57 5.93
CA VAL A 47 -8.80 -4.18 6.98
C VAL A 47 -10.09 -4.75 6.39
N LEU A 48 -10.77 -4.01 5.51
CA LEU A 48 -11.99 -4.47 4.86
C LEU A 48 -11.75 -5.69 3.96
N THR A 49 -10.69 -5.65 3.13
CA THR A 49 -10.38 -6.73 2.21
C THR A 49 -10.02 -8.01 2.94
N ALA A 50 -9.20 -7.91 3.99
CA ALA A 50 -8.87 -9.06 4.81
C ALA A 50 -10.08 -9.61 5.57
N ALA A 51 -10.93 -8.72 6.11
CA ALA A 51 -12.16 -9.13 6.78
C ALA A 51 -13.11 -9.87 5.83
N ARG A 52 -13.27 -9.40 4.59
CA ARG A 52 -14.07 -10.09 3.56
C ARG A 52 -13.50 -11.46 3.22
N ALA A 53 -12.19 -11.56 2.98
CA ALA A 53 -11.53 -12.83 2.66
C ALA A 53 -11.68 -13.85 3.80
N VAL A 54 -11.40 -13.44 5.04
CA VAL A 54 -11.52 -14.30 6.21
C VAL A 54 -12.99 -14.69 6.47
N ALA A 55 -13.91 -13.72 6.35
CA ALA A 55 -15.33 -14.00 6.53
C ALA A 55 -15.84 -15.04 5.51
N GLN A 56 -15.43 -14.91 4.25
CA GLN A 56 -15.80 -15.85 3.20
C GLN A 56 -15.27 -17.27 3.48
N ILE A 57 -14.06 -17.40 4.04
CA ILE A 57 -13.47 -18.70 4.39
C ILE A 57 -14.15 -19.33 5.60
N THR A 58 -14.48 -18.50 6.61
CA THR A 58 -14.85 -19.00 7.94
C THR A 58 -16.36 -19.02 8.20
N HIS A 59 -17.17 -18.38 7.35
CA HIS A 59 -18.61 -18.21 7.56
C HIS A 59 -19.34 -19.54 7.81
N GLU A 60 -19.25 -20.48 6.89
CA GLU A 60 -19.95 -21.78 7.04
C GLU A 60 -19.39 -22.61 8.19
N SER A 61 -18.06 -22.66 8.31
CA SER A 61 -17.39 -23.47 9.33
C SER A 61 -17.66 -22.99 10.76
N ILE A 62 -17.67 -21.69 10.99
CA ILE A 62 -17.85 -21.14 12.34
C ILE A 62 -19.34 -21.09 12.71
N LEU A 63 -20.22 -20.74 11.77
CA LEU A 63 -21.66 -20.71 12.07
C LEU A 63 -22.24 -22.11 12.35
N ALA A 64 -21.61 -23.18 11.87
CA ALA A 64 -21.98 -24.54 12.27
C ALA A 64 -21.79 -24.80 13.76
N PHE A 65 -20.93 -24.04 14.46
CA PHE A 65 -20.69 -24.16 15.91
C PHE A 65 -21.40 -23.09 16.75
N LEU A 66 -21.89 -22.01 16.11
CA LEU A 66 -22.55 -20.92 16.80
C LEU A 66 -24.09 -21.09 16.74
N PRO A 67 -24.82 -20.88 17.85
CA PRO A 67 -26.28 -20.96 17.87
C PRO A 67 -26.95 -19.70 17.26
N VAL A 68 -26.29 -19.00 16.35
CA VAL A 68 -26.75 -17.72 15.79
C VAL A 68 -26.65 -17.79 14.27
N GLU A 69 -27.75 -17.54 13.58
CA GLU A 69 -27.75 -17.36 12.13
C GLU A 69 -27.27 -15.94 11.79
N MET A 70 -26.17 -15.81 11.10
CA MET A 70 -25.62 -14.55 10.59
C MET A 70 -25.45 -14.60 9.09
N THR A 71 -25.77 -13.51 8.41
CA THR A 71 -25.42 -13.34 6.99
C THR A 71 -23.91 -13.16 6.82
N LEU A 72 -23.38 -13.45 5.64
CA LEU A 72 -21.95 -13.24 5.31
C LEU A 72 -21.53 -11.78 5.60
N ASN A 73 -22.37 -10.81 5.28
CA ASN A 73 -22.08 -9.40 5.55
C ASN A 73 -22.01 -9.09 7.06
N GLN A 74 -22.91 -9.64 7.86
CA GLN A 74 -22.85 -9.48 9.32
C GLN A 74 -21.59 -10.13 9.90
N TRP A 75 -21.22 -11.32 9.42
CA TRP A 75 -20.00 -11.99 9.84
C TRP A 75 -18.75 -11.20 9.41
N THR A 76 -18.75 -10.64 8.20
CA THR A 76 -17.68 -9.72 7.76
C THR A 76 -17.50 -8.54 8.70
N LEU A 77 -18.58 -7.95 9.19
CA LEU A 77 -18.48 -6.86 10.17
C LEU A 77 -17.90 -7.32 11.51
N VAL A 78 -18.29 -8.51 12.01
CA VAL A 78 -17.70 -9.07 13.23
C VAL A 78 -16.18 -9.23 13.08
N VAL A 79 -15.74 -9.81 11.98
CA VAL A 79 -14.32 -9.98 11.68
C VAL A 79 -13.61 -8.62 11.56
N LEU A 80 -14.20 -7.67 10.82
CA LEU A 80 -13.65 -6.33 10.60
C LEU A 80 -13.43 -5.59 11.93
N PHE A 81 -14.46 -5.53 12.77
CA PHE A 81 -14.34 -4.86 14.07
C PHE A 81 -13.39 -5.60 15.01
N SER A 82 -13.36 -6.93 14.99
CA SER A 82 -12.41 -7.71 15.79
C SER A 82 -10.97 -7.38 15.42
N VAL A 83 -10.62 -7.41 14.14
CA VAL A 83 -9.27 -7.07 13.67
C VAL A 83 -8.92 -5.62 14.00
N GLY A 84 -9.80 -4.68 13.64
CA GLY A 84 -9.54 -3.26 13.81
C GLY A 84 -9.37 -2.86 15.28
N VAL A 85 -10.24 -3.36 16.16
CA VAL A 85 -10.19 -3.05 17.59
C VAL A 85 -8.98 -3.71 18.25
N LEU A 86 -8.77 -5.02 18.06
CA LEU A 86 -7.65 -5.74 18.67
C LEU A 86 -6.31 -5.14 18.25
N SER A 87 -6.12 -4.89 16.94
CA SER A 87 -4.91 -4.28 16.39
C SER A 87 -4.67 -2.89 17.01
N THR A 88 -5.68 -2.05 17.05
CA THR A 88 -5.58 -0.70 17.63
C THR A 88 -5.18 -0.75 19.11
N PHE A 89 -5.77 -1.64 19.90
CA PHE A 89 -5.50 -1.73 21.34
C PHE A 89 -4.06 -2.16 21.63
N TYR A 90 -3.56 -3.22 21.00
CA TYR A 90 -2.19 -3.64 21.30
C TYR A 90 -1.15 -2.67 20.74
N THR A 91 -1.42 -2.00 19.60
CA THR A 91 -0.56 -0.95 19.08
C THR A 91 -0.49 0.26 20.01
N MET A 92 -1.62 0.68 20.57
CA MET A 92 -1.69 1.75 21.57
C MET A 92 -0.88 1.41 22.84
N LEU A 93 -0.92 0.16 23.29
CA LEU A 93 -0.19 -0.27 24.48
C LEU A 93 1.31 -0.42 24.23
N GLY A 94 1.71 -1.01 23.11
CA GLY A 94 3.07 -1.43 22.84
C GLY A 94 3.91 -0.46 22.01
N GLY A 95 3.29 0.46 21.26
CA GLY A 95 3.96 1.43 20.39
C GLY A 95 4.84 0.76 19.32
N ILE A 96 5.79 1.51 18.74
CA ILE A 96 6.63 1.05 17.62
C ILE A 96 7.43 -0.22 17.93
N LYS A 97 7.86 -0.42 19.17
CA LYS A 97 8.62 -1.62 19.55
C LYS A 97 7.78 -2.89 19.46
N ALA A 98 6.52 -2.84 19.90
CA ALA A 98 5.60 -3.96 19.76
C ALA A 98 5.27 -4.21 18.29
N VAL A 99 5.01 -3.16 17.51
CA VAL A 99 4.73 -3.24 16.07
C VAL A 99 5.86 -3.98 15.33
N ILE A 100 7.12 -3.62 15.57
CA ILE A 100 8.26 -4.30 14.92
C ILE A 100 8.32 -5.79 15.27
N TRP A 101 8.09 -6.16 16.53
CA TRP A 101 8.12 -7.57 16.94
C TRP A 101 6.92 -8.37 16.41
N THR A 102 5.74 -7.77 16.43
CA THR A 102 4.55 -8.42 15.84
C THR A 102 4.71 -8.59 14.32
N ASP A 103 5.28 -7.61 13.62
CA ASP A 103 5.58 -7.71 12.19
C ASP A 103 6.49 -8.91 11.87
N VAL A 104 7.51 -9.17 12.69
CA VAL A 104 8.40 -10.33 12.50
C VAL A 104 7.63 -11.63 12.64
N VAL A 105 6.82 -11.77 13.70
CA VAL A 105 6.00 -12.99 13.89
C VAL A 105 5.00 -13.16 12.75
N GLN A 106 4.35 -12.08 12.35
CA GLN A 106 3.38 -12.07 11.25
C GLN A 106 4.01 -12.44 9.91
N CYS A 107 5.24 -11.97 9.65
CA CYS A 107 6.01 -12.35 8.47
C CYS A 107 6.30 -13.87 8.44
N VAL A 108 6.70 -14.45 9.59
CA VAL A 108 6.95 -15.89 9.70
C VAL A 108 5.67 -16.70 9.46
N VAL A 109 4.54 -16.28 10.04
CA VAL A 109 3.24 -16.96 9.87
C VAL A 109 2.78 -16.90 8.41
N LEU A 110 2.95 -15.72 7.75
CA LEU A 110 2.62 -15.56 6.34
C LEU A 110 3.48 -16.48 5.46
N PHE A 111 4.79 -16.49 5.68
CA PHE A 111 5.71 -17.33 4.94
C PHE A 111 5.36 -18.83 5.11
N LEU A 112 5.09 -19.25 6.34
CA LEU A 112 4.67 -20.62 6.65
C LEU A 112 3.35 -20.97 5.93
N GLY A 113 2.36 -20.07 5.95
CA GLY A 113 1.09 -20.27 5.26
C GLY A 113 1.25 -20.51 3.76
N VAL A 114 2.09 -19.70 3.10
CA VAL A 114 2.36 -19.84 1.66
C VAL A 114 3.10 -21.14 1.35
N VAL A 115 4.14 -21.47 2.13
CA VAL A 115 4.92 -22.73 1.94
C VAL A 115 4.05 -23.96 2.16
N LEU A 116 3.20 -23.97 3.19
CA LEU A 116 2.26 -25.06 3.43
C LEU A 116 1.24 -25.21 2.30
N THR A 117 0.72 -24.09 1.78
CA THR A 117 -0.19 -24.10 0.63
C THR A 117 0.48 -24.74 -0.60
N LEU A 118 1.68 -24.28 -0.96
CA LEU A 118 2.44 -24.82 -2.09
C LEU A 118 2.77 -26.30 -1.91
N SER A 119 3.22 -26.69 -0.71
CA SER A 119 3.55 -28.08 -0.40
C SER A 119 2.32 -28.98 -0.50
N PHE A 120 1.17 -28.51 -0.04
CA PHE A 120 -0.09 -29.24 -0.13
C PHE A 120 -0.55 -29.40 -1.57
N VAL A 121 -0.50 -28.33 -2.39
CA VAL A 121 -0.84 -28.43 -3.82
C VAL A 121 0.08 -29.41 -4.51
N ALA A 122 1.40 -29.32 -4.30
CA ALA A 122 2.37 -30.26 -4.88
C ALA A 122 2.09 -31.71 -4.51
N ALA A 123 1.82 -31.98 -3.22
CA ALA A 123 1.50 -33.33 -2.75
C ALA A 123 0.17 -33.87 -3.31
N ARG A 124 -0.82 -32.99 -3.51
CA ARG A 124 -2.17 -33.38 -3.98
C ARG A 124 -2.22 -33.59 -5.47
N THR A 125 -1.51 -32.77 -6.24
CA THR A 125 -1.49 -32.85 -7.71
C THR A 125 -0.38 -33.73 -8.24
N GLY A 126 0.69 -33.93 -7.49
CA GLY A 126 1.92 -34.60 -7.96
C GLY A 126 2.75 -33.74 -8.92
N THR A 127 2.47 -32.41 -8.97
CA THR A 127 3.11 -31.46 -9.88
C THR A 127 3.99 -30.47 -9.11
N GLY A 128 4.94 -29.84 -9.79
CA GLY A 128 5.86 -28.88 -9.19
C GLY A 128 5.84 -27.53 -9.89
N PRO A 129 6.71 -26.57 -9.44
CA PRO A 129 6.73 -25.21 -9.98
C PRO A 129 6.93 -25.12 -11.49
N PHE A 130 7.66 -26.07 -12.10
CA PHE A 130 7.86 -26.13 -13.54
C PHE A 130 6.57 -26.51 -14.28
N ASP A 131 5.82 -27.50 -13.75
CA ASP A 131 4.55 -27.92 -14.34
C ASP A 131 3.51 -26.81 -14.21
N TRP A 132 3.48 -26.10 -13.06
CA TRP A 132 2.59 -24.96 -12.85
C TRP A 132 2.88 -23.81 -13.82
N TRP A 133 4.17 -23.52 -14.06
CA TRP A 133 4.57 -22.57 -15.08
C TRP A 133 4.10 -22.99 -16.47
N GLN A 134 4.32 -24.27 -16.85
CA GLN A 134 3.91 -24.80 -18.13
C GLN A 134 2.39 -24.74 -18.29
N THR A 135 1.62 -25.13 -17.28
CA THR A 135 0.16 -25.02 -17.29
C THR A 135 -0.29 -23.59 -17.50
N THR A 136 0.34 -22.64 -16.78
CA THR A 136 -0.01 -21.21 -16.89
C THR A 136 0.28 -20.67 -18.29
N THR A 137 1.41 -21.07 -18.90
CA THR A 137 1.81 -20.58 -20.23
C THR A 137 1.12 -21.29 -21.39
N SER A 138 0.67 -22.54 -21.20
CA SER A 138 -0.04 -23.33 -22.22
C SER A 138 -1.56 -23.17 -22.17
N SER A 139 -2.10 -22.60 -21.11
CA SER A 139 -3.55 -22.37 -20.96
C SER A 139 -4.08 -21.17 -21.77
N GLU A 140 -3.42 -20.84 -22.88
CA GLU A 140 -3.91 -19.90 -23.88
C GLU A 140 -5.15 -20.49 -24.60
N GLY A 141 -6.27 -20.52 -23.90
CA GLY A 141 -7.56 -20.89 -24.44
C GLY A 141 -8.58 -19.79 -24.12
N GLU A 142 -9.40 -19.44 -25.08
CA GLU A 142 -10.58 -18.57 -25.03
C GLU A 142 -10.62 -17.54 -23.88
N GLY A 143 -9.93 -16.39 -24.09
CA GLY A 143 -9.99 -15.23 -23.18
C GLY A 143 -8.72 -14.91 -22.41
N HIS A 144 -7.75 -15.81 -22.28
CA HIS A 144 -6.48 -15.56 -21.63
C HIS A 144 -5.38 -15.31 -22.67
N ARG A 145 -5.14 -14.07 -23.01
CA ARG A 145 -3.90 -13.65 -23.68
C ARG A 145 -2.98 -13.06 -22.63
N PHE A 146 -1.76 -13.60 -22.52
CA PHE A 146 -0.71 -12.91 -21.78
C PHE A 146 -0.56 -11.49 -22.37
N PRO A 147 -0.55 -10.43 -21.55
CA PRO A 147 -0.31 -9.09 -22.04
C PRO A 147 1.05 -9.05 -22.75
N ALA A 148 1.16 -8.24 -23.80
CA ALA A 148 2.41 -8.06 -24.50
C ALA A 148 3.51 -7.68 -23.51
N ILE A 149 4.62 -8.43 -23.44
CA ILE A 149 5.74 -8.17 -22.53
C ILE A 149 6.30 -6.77 -22.79
N PHE A 150 6.39 -6.40 -24.07
CA PHE A 150 6.85 -5.08 -24.49
C PHE A 150 5.76 -4.39 -25.33
N SER A 151 5.29 -3.25 -24.87
CA SER A 151 4.42 -2.33 -25.60
C SER A 151 4.71 -0.90 -25.16
N PHE A 152 4.58 0.04 -26.09
CA PHE A 152 4.60 1.47 -25.80
C PHE A 152 3.20 2.07 -25.70
N ASP A 153 2.17 1.25 -25.88
CA ASP A 153 0.80 1.67 -25.69
C ASP A 153 0.50 1.90 -24.21
N ILE A 154 0.27 3.17 -23.86
CA ILE A 154 0.03 3.62 -22.49
C ILE A 154 -1.28 3.08 -21.89
N THR A 155 -2.14 2.50 -22.70
CA THR A 155 -3.41 1.89 -22.25
C THR A 155 -3.26 0.42 -21.90
N THR A 156 -2.19 -0.23 -22.35
CA THR A 156 -1.93 -1.65 -22.08
C THR A 156 -1.49 -1.84 -20.65
N ARG A 157 -2.22 -2.68 -19.91
CA ARG A 157 -1.87 -3.05 -18.53
C ARG A 157 -0.73 -4.09 -18.52
N ASN A 158 0.03 -4.10 -17.42
CA ASN A 158 1.03 -5.13 -17.12
C ASN A 158 2.18 -5.27 -18.14
N VAL A 159 2.57 -4.18 -18.81
CA VAL A 159 3.73 -4.14 -19.68
C VAL A 159 5.00 -4.03 -18.84
N LEU A 160 6.02 -4.82 -19.17
CA LEU A 160 7.30 -4.87 -18.42
C LEU A 160 7.92 -3.48 -18.23
N LEU A 161 7.94 -2.65 -19.27
CA LEU A 161 8.50 -1.30 -19.21
C LEU A 161 7.81 -0.43 -18.17
N PHE A 162 6.46 -0.39 -18.17
CA PHE A 162 5.70 0.43 -17.24
C PHE A 162 5.75 -0.14 -15.82
N THR A 163 5.79 -1.45 -15.69
CA THR A 163 5.95 -2.12 -14.39
C THR A 163 7.30 -1.80 -13.75
N ILE A 164 8.40 -1.86 -14.51
CA ILE A 164 9.73 -1.48 -14.02
C ILE A 164 9.76 -0.01 -13.63
N LEU A 165 9.26 0.88 -14.50
CA LEU A 165 9.21 2.33 -14.23
C LEU A 165 8.40 2.64 -12.97
N HIS A 166 7.23 2.01 -12.84
CA HIS A 166 6.40 2.14 -11.65
C HIS A 166 7.14 1.68 -10.41
N THR A 167 7.67 0.46 -10.42
CA THR A 167 8.30 -0.17 -9.27
C THR A 167 9.49 0.64 -8.77
N VAL A 168 10.39 1.05 -9.67
CA VAL A 168 11.55 1.88 -9.32
C VAL A 168 11.09 3.23 -8.73
N THR A 169 10.11 3.87 -9.34
CA THR A 169 9.59 5.15 -8.88
C THR A 169 8.86 4.98 -7.55
N TRP A 170 8.02 3.96 -7.42
CA TRP A 170 7.22 3.69 -6.23
C TRP A 170 8.08 3.41 -5.00
N TYR A 171 9.06 2.49 -5.11
CA TYR A 171 10.00 2.23 -4.02
C TYR A 171 10.83 3.47 -3.67
N SER A 172 11.32 4.22 -4.65
CA SER A 172 12.06 5.46 -4.40
C SER A 172 11.20 6.47 -3.64
N CYS A 173 9.96 6.68 -4.05
CA CYS A 173 9.03 7.60 -3.39
C CYS A 173 8.66 7.13 -1.98
N THR A 174 8.41 5.84 -1.78
CA THR A 174 8.08 5.26 -0.48
C THR A 174 9.23 5.45 0.52
N PHE A 175 10.47 5.16 0.13
CA PHE A 175 11.62 5.32 1.02
C PHE A 175 12.02 6.77 1.30
N ILE A 176 11.53 7.72 0.51
CA ILE A 176 11.76 9.17 0.71
C ILE A 176 10.66 9.80 1.58
N ALA A 177 9.39 9.44 1.35
CA ALA A 177 8.26 10.25 1.76
C ALA A 177 7.24 9.54 2.66
N ASP A 178 7.29 8.22 2.72
CA ASP A 178 6.38 7.46 3.55
C ASP A 178 6.93 7.27 4.96
N GLN A 179 6.32 7.95 5.93
CA GLN A 179 6.74 7.86 7.34
C GLN A 179 6.75 6.41 7.87
N VAL A 180 5.89 5.52 7.36
CA VAL A 180 5.89 4.11 7.79
C VAL A 180 7.21 3.42 7.43
N ALA A 181 7.72 3.64 6.23
CA ALA A 181 8.98 3.07 5.79
C ALA A 181 10.17 3.78 6.48
N VAL A 182 10.11 5.11 6.56
CA VAL A 182 11.19 5.92 7.11
C VAL A 182 11.35 5.71 8.61
N GLN A 183 10.29 5.66 9.38
CA GLN A 183 10.33 5.47 10.83
C GLN A 183 11.06 4.18 11.22
N ARG A 184 10.94 3.11 10.43
CA ARG A 184 11.62 1.82 10.68
C ARG A 184 13.13 1.95 10.64
N TYR A 185 13.72 2.63 9.65
CA TYR A 185 15.16 2.80 9.62
C TYR A 185 15.67 3.90 10.57
N LEU A 186 14.85 4.90 10.93
CA LEU A 186 15.20 5.88 11.95
C LEU A 186 15.30 5.28 13.36
N THR A 187 14.66 4.15 13.64
CA THR A 187 14.79 3.43 14.92
C THR A 187 16.09 2.64 15.06
N THR A 188 16.91 2.55 14.02
CA THR A 188 18.18 1.82 14.05
C THR A 188 19.30 2.67 14.65
N THR A 189 20.30 2.00 15.22
CA THR A 189 21.42 2.65 15.93
C THR A 189 22.49 3.22 15.00
N SER A 190 22.53 2.82 13.74
CA SER A 190 23.54 3.29 12.79
C SER A 190 23.08 3.20 11.33
N VAL A 191 23.65 4.04 10.48
CA VAL A 191 23.40 4.04 9.03
C VAL A 191 23.69 2.67 8.41
N ARG A 192 24.76 1.99 8.85
CA ARG A 192 25.09 0.65 8.35
C ARG A 192 24.02 -0.38 8.73
N ALA A 193 23.51 -0.32 9.96
CA ALA A 193 22.42 -1.20 10.40
C ALA A 193 21.15 -0.94 9.62
N ALA A 194 20.81 0.34 9.39
CA ALA A 194 19.66 0.74 8.59
C ALA A 194 19.75 0.22 7.14
N ILE A 195 20.90 0.39 6.49
CA ILE A 195 21.11 -0.11 5.11
C ILE A 195 21.00 -1.63 5.07
N ARG A 196 21.64 -2.36 6.00
CA ARG A 196 21.55 -3.83 6.07
C ARG A 196 20.11 -4.29 6.28
N GLY A 197 19.39 -3.66 7.20
CA GLY A 197 17.97 -3.96 7.44
C GLY A 197 17.11 -3.76 6.19
N ASN A 198 17.33 -2.67 5.44
CA ASN A 198 16.61 -2.43 4.19
C ASN A 198 16.98 -3.43 3.08
N VAL A 199 18.24 -3.86 2.97
CA VAL A 199 18.63 -4.90 2.01
C VAL A 199 17.93 -6.23 2.36
N VAL A 200 17.90 -6.61 3.65
CA VAL A 200 17.19 -7.81 4.10
C VAL A 200 15.70 -7.70 3.81
N ASN A 201 15.08 -6.54 4.07
CA ASN A 201 13.68 -6.29 3.74
C ASN A 201 13.42 -6.45 2.23
N PHE A 202 14.25 -5.84 1.38
CA PHE A 202 14.10 -5.92 -0.08
C PHE A 202 14.24 -7.36 -0.60
N VAL A 203 15.20 -8.12 -0.07
CA VAL A 203 15.38 -9.54 -0.40
C VAL A 203 14.17 -10.35 0.08
N GLY A 204 13.68 -10.08 1.31
CA GLY A 204 12.47 -10.71 1.86
C GLY A 204 11.22 -10.44 1.01
N ASP A 205 11.01 -9.18 0.61
CA ASP A 205 9.92 -8.79 -0.27
C ASP A 205 9.99 -9.50 -1.63
N PHE A 206 11.18 -9.58 -2.22
CA PHE A 206 11.39 -10.29 -3.50
C PHE A 206 11.02 -11.78 -3.38
N PHE A 207 11.50 -12.45 -2.33
CA PHE A 207 11.17 -13.87 -2.10
C PHE A 207 9.67 -14.06 -1.83
N MET A 208 9.05 -13.21 -1.03
CA MET A 208 7.63 -13.31 -0.72
C MET A 208 6.77 -13.09 -1.96
N MET A 209 7.06 -12.06 -2.75
CA MET A 209 6.34 -11.79 -4.01
C MET A 209 6.50 -12.94 -5.02
N SER A 210 7.70 -13.51 -5.10
CA SER A 210 7.96 -14.67 -5.96
C SER A 210 7.15 -15.89 -5.49
N LEU A 211 7.11 -16.17 -4.19
CA LEU A 211 6.32 -17.28 -3.64
C LEU A 211 4.82 -17.08 -3.85
N LEU A 212 4.31 -15.87 -3.69
CA LEU A 212 2.90 -15.57 -3.95
C LEU A 212 2.55 -15.71 -5.43
N ALA A 213 3.45 -15.31 -6.34
CA ALA A 213 3.26 -15.54 -7.77
C ALA A 213 3.23 -17.04 -8.11
N VAL A 214 4.16 -17.82 -7.54
CA VAL A 214 4.16 -19.28 -7.67
C VAL A 214 2.89 -19.89 -7.09
N CYS A 215 2.40 -19.36 -5.97
CA CYS A 215 1.14 -19.82 -5.36
C CYS A 215 -0.05 -19.60 -6.30
N GLY A 216 -0.13 -18.44 -6.97
CA GLY A 216 -1.15 -18.19 -8.00
C GLY A 216 -1.11 -19.20 -9.15
N MET A 217 0.09 -19.50 -9.66
CA MET A 217 0.27 -20.52 -10.70
C MET A 217 -0.10 -21.92 -10.22
N ALA A 218 0.26 -22.27 -8.98
CA ALA A 218 -0.08 -23.55 -8.37
C ALA A 218 -1.60 -23.72 -8.24
N LEU A 219 -2.31 -22.69 -7.81
CA LEU A 219 -3.78 -22.70 -7.69
C LEU A 219 -4.44 -22.80 -9.06
N LEU A 220 -3.96 -22.09 -10.07
CA LEU A 220 -4.46 -22.22 -11.43
C LEU A 220 -4.31 -23.67 -11.91
N SER A 221 -3.12 -24.27 -11.73
CA SER A 221 -2.86 -25.66 -12.10
C SER A 221 -3.76 -26.64 -11.33
N TYR A 222 -3.99 -26.40 -10.03
CA TYR A 222 -4.88 -27.21 -9.20
C TYR A 222 -6.30 -27.23 -9.74
N TYR A 223 -6.87 -26.06 -10.04
CA TYR A 223 -8.25 -25.96 -10.52
C TYR A 223 -8.42 -26.38 -11.98
N LEU A 224 -7.36 -26.40 -12.80
CA LEU A 224 -7.40 -26.90 -14.17
C LEU A 224 -7.20 -28.43 -14.26
N ASP A 225 -6.74 -29.06 -13.18
CA ASP A 225 -6.61 -30.53 -13.14
C ASP A 225 -7.99 -31.20 -13.19
N PRO A 226 -8.23 -32.12 -14.14
CA PRO A 226 -9.52 -32.79 -14.29
C PRO A 226 -10.01 -33.48 -13.01
N ARG A 227 -9.11 -33.87 -12.12
CA ARG A 227 -9.45 -34.53 -10.84
C ARG A 227 -10.16 -33.58 -9.86
N PHE A 228 -9.97 -32.27 -9.99
CA PHE A 228 -10.49 -31.23 -9.09
C PHE A 228 -11.48 -30.29 -9.77
N GLN A 229 -11.75 -30.49 -11.07
CA GLN A 229 -12.68 -29.64 -11.85
C GLN A 229 -14.14 -29.73 -11.40
N THR A 230 -14.53 -30.77 -10.66
CA THR A 230 -15.90 -30.91 -10.15
C THR A 230 -16.40 -29.74 -9.35
N GLU A 231 -15.51 -28.96 -8.75
CA GLU A 231 -15.83 -27.73 -8.01
C GLU A 231 -16.01 -26.51 -8.93
N ILE A 232 -15.30 -26.49 -10.08
CA ILE A 232 -15.46 -25.46 -11.12
C ILE A 232 -16.77 -25.66 -11.90
N ILE A 233 -17.16 -26.89 -12.18
CA ILE A 233 -18.35 -27.26 -12.97
C ILE A 233 -19.65 -26.75 -12.31
N LYS A 234 -19.66 -26.48 -11.01
CA LYS A 234 -20.79 -25.86 -10.32
C LYS A 234 -20.98 -24.37 -10.61
N GLY A 235 -20.15 -23.77 -11.47
CA GLY A 235 -20.27 -22.37 -11.91
C GLY A 235 -19.93 -21.31 -10.86
N VAL A 236 -19.38 -21.73 -9.71
CA VAL A 236 -19.12 -20.82 -8.57
C VAL A 236 -17.74 -20.17 -8.68
N ILE A 237 -16.76 -20.89 -9.28
CA ILE A 237 -15.36 -20.44 -9.36
C ILE A 237 -14.74 -20.90 -10.67
N ASP A 238 -14.37 -19.96 -11.52
CA ASP A 238 -13.51 -20.17 -12.68
C ASP A 238 -12.26 -19.31 -12.54
N PRO A 239 -11.06 -19.91 -12.37
CA PRO A 239 -9.81 -19.15 -12.24
C PRO A 239 -9.45 -18.36 -13.51
N ARG A 240 -10.10 -18.63 -14.64
CA ARG A 240 -9.93 -17.92 -15.91
C ARG A 240 -10.81 -16.67 -16.01
N ASN A 241 -11.83 -16.56 -15.19
CA ASN A 241 -12.74 -15.42 -15.18
C ASN A 241 -12.27 -14.36 -14.18
N GLU A 242 -11.80 -13.21 -14.70
CA GLU A 242 -11.34 -12.08 -13.88
C GLU A 242 -12.37 -11.61 -12.84
N ALA A 243 -13.67 -11.74 -13.15
CA ALA A 243 -14.72 -11.30 -12.23
C ALA A 243 -14.85 -12.16 -10.94
N VAL A 244 -14.32 -13.38 -10.96
CA VAL A 244 -14.38 -14.32 -9.82
C VAL A 244 -13.01 -14.78 -9.37
N ALA A 245 -11.94 -14.34 -10.01
CA ALA A 245 -10.56 -14.72 -9.68
C ALA A 245 -10.21 -14.41 -8.21
N ASP A 246 -10.73 -13.33 -7.66
CA ASP A 246 -10.51 -12.94 -6.25
C ASP A 246 -11.10 -13.97 -5.25
N LYS A 247 -12.03 -14.81 -5.68
CA LYS A 247 -12.66 -15.85 -4.84
C LYS A 247 -11.89 -17.17 -4.86
N VAL A 248 -10.98 -17.35 -5.79
CA VAL A 248 -10.26 -18.63 -6.00
C VAL A 248 -9.44 -19.03 -4.77
N PHE A 249 -8.63 -18.12 -4.25
CA PHE A 249 -7.80 -18.42 -3.09
C PHE A 249 -8.60 -18.58 -1.78
N PRO A 250 -9.55 -17.70 -1.43
CA PRO A 250 -10.46 -17.96 -0.31
C PRO A 250 -11.20 -19.29 -0.38
N HIS A 251 -11.71 -19.67 -1.54
CA HIS A 251 -12.37 -20.95 -1.72
C HIS A 251 -11.40 -22.14 -1.54
N PHE A 252 -10.19 -22.05 -2.08
CA PHE A 252 -9.18 -23.08 -1.87
C PHE A 252 -8.82 -23.27 -0.39
N ILE A 253 -8.73 -22.19 0.38
CA ILE A 253 -8.48 -22.24 1.82
C ILE A 253 -9.64 -22.94 2.55
N ALA A 254 -10.88 -22.62 2.17
CA ALA A 254 -12.08 -23.16 2.82
C ALA A 254 -12.30 -24.64 2.54
N TYR A 255 -12.13 -25.06 1.28
CA TYR A 255 -12.56 -26.37 0.80
C TYR A 255 -11.43 -27.27 0.28
N GLY A 256 -10.32 -26.70 -0.16
CA GLY A 256 -9.16 -27.43 -0.69
C GLY A 256 -8.17 -27.85 0.37
N LEU A 257 -7.95 -27.04 1.42
CA LEU A 257 -6.97 -27.31 2.46
C LEU A 257 -7.54 -28.12 3.63
N PRO A 258 -6.75 -29.01 4.28
CA PRO A 258 -7.13 -29.63 5.54
C PRO A 258 -7.25 -28.59 6.66
N LEU A 259 -8.15 -28.82 7.62
CA LEU A 259 -8.51 -27.88 8.68
C LEU A 259 -7.32 -27.22 9.41
N GLY A 260 -6.26 -27.96 9.73
CA GLY A 260 -5.09 -27.39 10.43
C GLY A 260 -4.30 -26.41 9.56
N ILE A 261 -4.09 -26.74 8.29
CA ILE A 261 -3.38 -25.87 7.32
C ILE A 261 -4.24 -24.67 6.99
N SER A 262 -5.54 -24.87 6.75
CA SER A 262 -6.50 -23.77 6.52
C SER A 262 -6.45 -22.74 7.65
N GLY A 263 -6.45 -23.21 8.92
CA GLY A 263 -6.34 -22.30 10.08
C GLY A 263 -5.05 -21.47 10.10
N ILE A 264 -3.89 -22.05 9.74
CA ILE A 264 -2.63 -21.33 9.65
C ILE A 264 -2.68 -20.27 8.53
N VAL A 265 -3.26 -20.58 7.38
CA VAL A 265 -3.39 -19.64 6.27
C VAL A 265 -4.36 -18.52 6.61
N VAL A 266 -5.47 -18.80 7.30
CA VAL A 266 -6.38 -17.77 7.83
C VAL A 266 -5.65 -16.86 8.83
N ALA A 267 -4.85 -17.43 9.75
CA ALA A 267 -4.03 -16.63 10.66
C ALA A 267 -3.01 -15.76 9.92
N ALA A 268 -2.45 -16.25 8.79
CA ALA A 268 -1.55 -15.47 7.94
C ALA A 268 -2.27 -14.27 7.29
N LEU A 269 -3.52 -14.43 6.83
CA LEU A 269 -4.33 -13.32 6.30
C LEU A 269 -4.62 -12.25 7.35
N PHE A 270 -4.97 -12.68 8.58
CA PHE A 270 -5.10 -11.76 9.71
C PHE A 270 -3.78 -11.01 10.00
N ALA A 271 -2.67 -11.75 10.01
CA ALA A 271 -1.35 -11.19 10.26
C ALA A 271 -1.00 -10.05 9.29
N VAL A 272 -1.26 -10.22 7.99
CA VAL A 272 -1.03 -9.19 6.96
C VAL A 272 -1.87 -7.94 7.22
N ALA A 273 -3.16 -8.12 7.53
CA ALA A 273 -4.05 -6.98 7.79
C ALA A 273 -3.63 -6.21 9.04
N MET A 274 -3.31 -6.93 10.11
CA MET A 274 -2.89 -6.32 11.37
C MET A 274 -1.57 -5.59 11.24
N SER A 275 -0.54 -6.17 10.59
CA SER A 275 0.75 -5.53 10.34
C SER A 275 0.62 -4.19 9.61
N SER A 276 -0.22 -4.15 8.58
CA SER A 276 -0.45 -2.93 7.80
C SER A 276 -1.17 -1.85 8.61
N LEU A 277 -2.18 -2.24 9.41
CA LEU A 277 -2.93 -1.33 10.28
C LEU A 277 -2.03 -0.77 11.39
N ASP A 278 -1.28 -1.62 12.08
CA ASP A 278 -0.42 -1.25 13.21
C ASP A 278 0.64 -0.24 12.81
N SER A 279 1.37 -0.56 11.77
CA SER A 279 2.45 0.28 11.25
C SER A 279 1.91 1.63 10.76
N GLY A 280 0.76 1.62 10.08
CA GLY A 280 0.10 2.82 9.61
C GLY A 280 -0.43 3.69 10.75
N VAL A 281 -1.17 3.11 11.69
CA VAL A 281 -1.73 3.83 12.85
C VAL A 281 -0.63 4.42 13.73
N ASN A 282 0.44 3.65 14.00
CA ASN A 282 1.58 4.13 14.77
C ASN A 282 2.28 5.31 14.09
N SER A 283 2.48 5.24 12.78
CA SER A 283 3.15 6.31 12.02
C SER A 283 2.29 7.57 11.88
N VAL A 284 0.98 7.41 11.62
CA VAL A 284 0.03 8.54 11.57
C VAL A 284 -0.06 9.23 12.92
N SER A 285 -0.17 8.48 14.03
CA SER A 285 -0.22 9.07 15.36
C SER A 285 1.06 9.80 15.74
N ALA A 286 2.24 9.29 15.34
CA ALA A 286 3.52 9.96 15.53
C ALA A 286 3.57 11.28 14.75
N VAL A 287 3.18 11.29 13.47
CA VAL A 287 3.12 12.49 12.64
C VAL A 287 2.15 13.52 13.21
N LEU A 288 0.94 13.11 13.57
CA LEU A 288 -0.03 14.03 14.18
C LEU A 288 0.49 14.60 15.51
N THR A 289 1.14 13.80 16.34
CA THR A 289 1.72 14.26 17.61
C THR A 289 2.78 15.33 17.36
N VAL A 290 3.75 15.09 16.49
CA VAL A 290 4.93 15.94 16.27
C VAL A 290 4.62 17.10 15.35
N ASP A 291 3.99 16.83 14.20
CA ASP A 291 3.83 17.85 13.15
C ASP A 291 2.61 18.74 13.35
N VAL A 292 1.62 18.29 14.10
CA VAL A 292 0.41 19.06 14.35
C VAL A 292 0.36 19.55 15.79
N PHE A 293 0.24 18.66 16.76
CA PHE A 293 -0.07 19.04 18.13
C PHE A 293 1.12 19.72 18.85
N GLN A 294 2.33 19.17 18.77
CA GLN A 294 3.51 19.83 19.37
C GLN A 294 3.83 21.13 18.67
N ARG A 295 3.58 21.21 17.37
CA ARG A 295 3.82 22.44 16.60
C ARG A 295 2.82 23.55 16.93
N LEU A 296 1.56 23.23 17.22
CA LEU A 296 0.52 24.19 17.58
C LEU A 296 0.58 24.62 19.05
N ASN A 297 0.86 23.69 19.98
CA ASN A 297 0.78 23.93 21.41
C ASN A 297 2.13 24.17 22.09
N GLY A 298 3.24 24.16 21.34
CA GLY A 298 4.58 24.22 21.89
C GLY A 298 5.09 22.84 22.35
N MET A 299 6.30 22.81 22.91
CA MET A 299 6.88 21.54 23.40
C MET A 299 6.11 21.01 24.59
N LEU A 300 5.46 19.87 24.37
CA LEU A 300 4.81 19.09 25.42
C LEU A 300 5.85 18.34 26.23
N SER A 301 5.56 18.04 27.50
CA SER A 301 6.39 17.12 28.28
C SER A 301 6.40 15.72 27.62
N ASP A 302 7.47 14.94 27.82
CA ASP A 302 7.58 13.57 27.28
C ASP A 302 6.38 12.71 27.69
N ARG A 303 5.90 12.89 28.91
CA ARG A 303 4.74 12.16 29.44
C ARG A 303 3.45 12.54 28.73
N ASP A 304 3.24 13.82 28.45
CA ASP A 304 2.02 14.30 27.78
C ASP A 304 2.07 13.98 26.28
N SER A 305 3.24 14.06 25.66
CA SER A 305 3.48 13.60 24.28
C SER A 305 3.15 12.11 24.11
N LEU A 306 3.57 11.27 25.06
CA LEU A 306 3.26 9.83 25.03
C LEU A 306 1.76 9.56 25.23
N ARG A 307 1.10 10.29 26.15
CA ARG A 307 -0.35 10.17 26.35
C ARG A 307 -1.13 10.59 25.10
N LEU A 308 -0.72 11.70 24.51
CA LEU A 308 -1.31 12.20 23.26
C LEU A 308 -1.13 11.19 22.12
N ALA A 309 0.08 10.66 21.94
CA ALA A 309 0.35 9.64 20.92
C ALA A 309 -0.53 8.40 21.10
N LYS A 310 -0.71 7.90 22.34
CA LYS A 310 -1.61 6.78 22.63
C LYS A 310 -3.08 7.08 22.32
N MET A 311 -3.54 8.28 22.70
CA MET A 311 -4.90 8.72 22.38
C MET A 311 -5.12 8.84 20.88
N LEU A 312 -4.16 9.41 20.15
CA LEU A 312 -4.21 9.51 18.69
C LEU A 312 -4.17 8.13 18.02
N THR A 313 -3.36 7.20 18.54
CA THR A 313 -3.36 5.80 18.07
C THR A 313 -4.77 5.19 18.16
N LEU A 314 -5.45 5.40 19.30
CA LEU A 314 -6.81 4.91 19.47
C LEU A 314 -7.79 5.57 18.50
N ILE A 315 -7.75 6.90 18.39
CA ILE A 315 -8.65 7.66 17.51
C ILE A 315 -8.43 7.28 16.03
N VAL A 316 -7.18 7.21 15.58
CA VAL A 316 -6.84 6.86 14.19
C VAL A 316 -7.23 5.42 13.88
N GLY A 317 -6.90 4.47 14.75
CA GLY A 317 -7.20 3.06 14.52
C GLY A 317 -8.71 2.76 14.50
N LEU A 318 -9.47 3.33 15.46
CA LEU A 318 -10.93 3.23 15.43
C LEU A 318 -11.53 3.99 14.24
N GLY A 319 -10.98 5.16 13.91
CA GLY A 319 -11.38 5.92 12.73
C GLY A 319 -11.18 5.14 11.43
N CYS A 320 -10.06 4.43 11.28
CA CYS A 320 -9.81 3.53 10.13
C CYS A 320 -10.81 2.36 10.11
N THR A 321 -11.12 1.79 11.26
CA THR A 321 -12.11 0.71 11.38
C THR A 321 -13.50 1.19 10.98
N LEU A 322 -13.91 2.37 11.43
CA LEU A 322 -15.18 2.99 11.02
C LEU A 322 -15.21 3.36 9.55
N LEU A 323 -14.09 3.84 9.00
CA LEU A 323 -13.98 4.12 7.57
C LEU A 323 -14.10 2.82 6.75
N ALA A 324 -13.46 1.74 7.19
CA ALA A 324 -13.59 0.41 6.58
C ALA A 324 -15.04 -0.10 6.62
N TRP A 325 -15.74 0.11 7.73
CA TRP A 325 -17.17 -0.15 7.81
C TRP A 325 -17.97 0.69 6.82
N GLY A 326 -17.75 2.01 6.77
CA GLY A 326 -18.37 2.88 5.77
C GLY A 326 -18.14 2.42 4.32
N MET A 327 -16.91 1.98 4.01
CA MET A 327 -16.58 1.42 2.69
C MET A 327 -17.29 0.08 2.43
N SER A 328 -17.60 -0.71 3.46
CA SER A 328 -18.35 -1.98 3.30
C SER A 328 -19.79 -1.77 2.87
N LEU A 329 -20.35 -0.57 3.07
CA LEU A 329 -21.70 -0.21 2.63
C LEU A 329 -21.79 0.14 1.13
N LEU A 330 -20.65 0.31 0.47
CA LEU A 330 -20.61 0.54 -0.97
C LEU A 330 -21.03 -0.74 -1.71
N PRO A 331 -21.80 -0.61 -2.82
CA PRO A 331 -22.17 -1.75 -3.65
C PRO A 331 -20.97 -2.59 -4.10
N GLU A 332 -21.15 -3.90 -4.18
CA GLU A 332 -20.07 -4.86 -4.48
C GLU A 332 -19.42 -4.69 -5.86
N HIS A 333 -20.12 -4.05 -6.80
CA HIS A 333 -19.55 -3.77 -8.12
C HIS A 333 -18.43 -2.73 -8.12
N TYR A 334 -18.23 -1.98 -7.01
CA TYR A 334 -17.08 -1.10 -6.88
C TYR A 334 -15.84 -1.88 -6.48
N ASN A 335 -14.82 -1.85 -7.35
CA ASN A 335 -13.50 -2.41 -7.03
C ASN A 335 -12.77 -1.54 -6.01
N ILE A 336 -13.02 -1.79 -4.72
CA ILE A 336 -12.45 -1.02 -3.60
C ILE A 336 -10.92 -1.08 -3.60
N ILE A 337 -10.34 -2.24 -3.92
CA ILE A 337 -8.88 -2.40 -4.00
C ILE A 337 -8.30 -1.51 -5.10
N GLY A 338 -8.93 -1.50 -6.27
CA GLY A 338 -8.53 -0.63 -7.39
C GLY A 338 -8.64 0.85 -7.06
N ILE A 339 -9.73 1.26 -6.41
CA ILE A 339 -9.93 2.65 -5.96
C ILE A 339 -8.82 3.06 -4.99
N THR A 340 -8.54 2.21 -4.01
CA THR A 340 -7.51 2.51 -3.00
C THR A 340 -6.11 2.55 -3.58
N ALA A 341 -5.76 1.61 -4.46
CA ALA A 341 -4.46 1.62 -5.15
C ALA A 341 -4.29 2.91 -5.99
N ARG A 342 -5.33 3.35 -6.70
CA ARG A 342 -5.32 4.62 -7.45
C ARG A 342 -5.12 5.81 -6.49
N THR A 343 -5.88 5.87 -5.39
CA THR A 343 -5.79 6.97 -4.41
C THR A 343 -4.42 7.05 -3.77
N PHE A 344 -3.85 5.91 -3.35
CA PHE A 344 -2.50 5.84 -2.80
C PHE A 344 -1.45 6.37 -3.79
N ASN A 345 -1.49 5.90 -5.04
CA ASN A 345 -0.54 6.30 -6.06
C ASN A 345 -0.67 7.79 -6.47
N CYS A 346 -1.85 8.39 -6.31
CA CYS A 346 -2.03 9.83 -6.53
C CYS A 346 -1.26 10.70 -5.55
N ALA A 347 -1.19 10.30 -4.28
CA ALA A 347 -0.55 11.11 -3.24
C ALA A 347 0.96 10.88 -3.15
N LEU A 348 1.44 9.66 -3.43
CA LEU A 348 2.83 9.25 -3.19
C LEU A 348 3.84 10.07 -4.02
N GLY A 349 3.58 10.25 -5.30
CA GLY A 349 4.47 11.02 -6.19
C GLY A 349 4.63 12.49 -5.79
N PRO A 350 3.53 13.25 -5.65
CA PRO A 350 3.58 14.64 -5.18
C PRO A 350 4.22 14.80 -3.80
N LEU A 351 3.93 13.89 -2.86
CA LEU A 351 4.52 13.90 -1.54
C LEU A 351 6.04 13.70 -1.60
N ALA A 352 6.51 12.71 -2.36
CA ALA A 352 7.94 12.44 -2.53
C ALA A 352 8.67 13.58 -3.24
N SER A 353 8.00 14.27 -4.16
CA SER A 353 8.58 15.40 -4.89
C SER A 353 8.97 16.57 -3.97
N LEU A 354 8.24 16.80 -2.87
CA LEU A 354 8.59 17.83 -1.88
C LEU A 354 9.98 17.58 -1.29
N PHE A 355 10.28 16.33 -0.97
CA PHE A 355 11.58 15.92 -0.43
C PHE A 355 12.65 15.92 -1.50
N PHE A 356 12.37 15.35 -2.66
CA PHE A 356 13.32 15.32 -3.76
C PHE A 356 13.77 16.72 -4.18
N VAL A 357 12.83 17.62 -4.37
CA VAL A 357 13.13 19.03 -4.68
C VAL A 357 13.89 19.70 -3.52
N GLY A 358 13.51 19.42 -2.28
CA GLY A 358 14.18 19.96 -1.10
C GLY A 358 15.66 19.57 -1.00
N MET A 359 15.97 18.31 -1.32
CA MET A 359 17.32 17.75 -1.24
C MET A 359 18.25 18.20 -2.38
N PHE A 360 17.72 18.38 -3.60
CA PHE A 360 18.56 18.53 -4.78
C PHE A 360 18.51 19.92 -5.43
N PHE A 361 17.47 20.73 -5.21
CA PHE A 361 17.31 22.02 -5.91
C PHE A 361 17.36 23.21 -4.96
N ARG A 362 18.52 23.86 -4.90
CA ARG A 362 18.81 25.02 -4.03
C ARG A 362 17.88 26.20 -4.29
N HIS A 363 17.60 26.51 -5.57
CA HIS A 363 16.91 27.74 -5.98
C HIS A 363 15.40 27.72 -5.74
N VAL A 364 14.79 26.56 -5.49
CA VAL A 364 13.35 26.40 -5.40
C VAL A 364 12.83 26.91 -4.05
N GLY A 365 11.91 27.88 -4.10
CA GLY A 365 11.23 28.44 -2.92
C GLY A 365 9.92 27.70 -2.59
N GLN A 366 9.31 28.08 -1.46
CA GLN A 366 8.08 27.47 -0.93
C GLN A 366 6.93 27.46 -1.94
N ARG A 367 6.63 28.59 -2.57
CA ARG A 367 5.52 28.70 -3.52
C ARG A 367 5.73 27.78 -4.72
N ALA A 368 6.96 27.70 -5.22
CA ALA A 368 7.31 26.88 -6.37
C ALA A 368 7.07 25.40 -6.09
N VAL A 369 7.52 24.88 -4.94
CA VAL A 369 7.37 23.46 -4.60
C VAL A 369 5.90 23.09 -4.32
N ILE A 370 5.11 23.98 -3.71
CA ILE A 370 3.67 23.77 -3.49
C ILE A 370 2.93 23.70 -4.82
N ILE A 371 3.19 24.65 -5.75
CA ILE A 371 2.59 24.65 -7.09
C ILE A 371 2.91 23.34 -7.82
N GLY A 372 4.19 22.92 -7.80
CA GLY A 372 4.59 21.65 -8.41
C GLY A 372 3.89 20.43 -7.81
N ALA A 373 3.85 20.35 -6.48
CA ALA A 373 3.19 19.22 -5.80
C ALA A 373 1.68 19.19 -6.06
N VAL A 374 0.99 20.33 -6.02
CA VAL A 374 -0.45 20.40 -6.30
C VAL A 374 -0.74 20.06 -7.76
N THR A 375 0.07 20.56 -8.70
CA THR A 375 -0.11 20.22 -10.13
C THR A 375 0.16 18.74 -10.37
N GLY A 376 1.19 18.17 -9.73
CA GLY A 376 1.44 16.74 -9.80
C GLY A 376 0.30 15.90 -9.21
N LEU A 377 -0.32 16.35 -8.12
CA LEU A 377 -1.51 15.71 -7.56
C LEU A 377 -2.69 15.76 -8.55
N VAL A 378 -2.93 16.92 -9.16
CA VAL A 378 -3.97 17.06 -10.20
C VAL A 378 -3.69 16.14 -11.38
N THR A 379 -2.42 16.04 -11.83
CA THR A 379 -2.03 15.12 -12.91
C THR A 379 -2.27 13.67 -12.51
N ALA A 380 -1.90 13.29 -11.30
CA ALA A 380 -2.10 11.94 -10.78
C ALA A 380 -3.59 11.59 -10.71
N VAL A 381 -4.42 12.48 -10.15
CA VAL A 381 -5.88 12.29 -10.07
C VAL A 381 -6.48 12.22 -11.47
N SER A 382 -6.08 13.10 -12.39
CA SER A 382 -6.57 13.08 -13.77
C SER A 382 -6.20 11.78 -14.50
N SER A 383 -5.00 11.24 -14.25
CA SER A 383 -4.57 9.97 -14.85
C SER A 383 -5.29 8.77 -14.24
N ALA A 384 -5.46 8.78 -12.92
CA ALA A 384 -6.08 7.69 -12.17
C ALA A 384 -7.58 7.55 -12.46
N TRP A 385 -8.25 8.69 -12.63
CA TRP A 385 -9.70 8.79 -12.79
C TRP A 385 -10.09 9.33 -14.16
N TRP A 386 -9.28 9.04 -15.18
CA TRP A 386 -9.44 9.53 -16.54
C TRP A 386 -10.81 9.21 -17.15
N VAL A 387 -11.29 7.98 -16.95
CA VAL A 387 -12.56 7.51 -17.49
C VAL A 387 -13.73 8.22 -16.82
N GLU A 388 -13.70 8.27 -15.49
CA GLU A 388 -14.73 8.90 -14.66
C GLU A 388 -14.80 10.41 -14.92
N LEU A 389 -13.63 11.07 -15.06
CA LEU A 389 -13.57 12.50 -15.40
C LEU A 389 -14.16 12.80 -16.78
N ARG A 390 -13.86 11.99 -17.78
CA ARG A 390 -14.47 12.15 -19.13
C ARG A 390 -15.97 11.99 -19.08
N TRP A 391 -16.48 11.07 -18.28
CA TRP A 391 -17.91 10.89 -18.09
C TRP A 391 -18.57 12.10 -17.42
N ILE A 392 -17.99 12.59 -16.33
CA ILE A 392 -18.47 13.78 -15.59
C ILE A 392 -18.47 15.02 -16.49
N LEU A 393 -17.45 15.21 -17.32
CA LEU A 393 -17.33 16.33 -18.25
C LEU A 393 -18.25 16.20 -19.47
N GLY A 394 -19.08 15.14 -19.54
CA GLY A 394 -20.03 14.93 -20.63
C GLY A 394 -19.40 14.59 -21.99
N LEU A 395 -18.11 14.22 -21.98
CA LEU A 395 -17.38 13.81 -23.19
C LEU A 395 -17.77 12.40 -23.66
N THR A 396 -18.58 11.68 -22.86
CA THR A 396 -19.05 10.31 -23.11
C THR A 396 -20.58 10.23 -22.86
N LYS A 397 -21.37 11.12 -23.48
CA LYS A 397 -22.81 11.34 -23.19
C LYS A 397 -23.74 10.13 -23.36
N TYR A 398 -23.31 9.08 -24.06
CA TYR A 398 -24.23 7.98 -24.47
C TYR A 398 -23.92 6.63 -23.84
N ILE A 399 -22.95 6.57 -22.92
CA ILE A 399 -22.50 5.32 -22.29
C ILE A 399 -22.74 5.42 -20.79
N GLN A 400 -23.35 4.40 -20.19
CA GLN A 400 -23.43 4.33 -18.71
C GLN A 400 -22.03 4.27 -18.11
N LEU A 401 -21.85 4.76 -16.88
CA LEU A 401 -20.52 4.81 -16.24
C LEU A 401 -19.86 3.43 -16.15
N SER A 402 -20.66 2.38 -15.86
CA SER A 402 -20.20 0.99 -15.86
C SER A 402 -19.62 0.54 -17.21
N ASP A 403 -20.29 0.91 -18.30
CA ASP A 403 -19.87 0.57 -19.65
C ASP A 403 -18.67 1.42 -20.08
N ALA A 404 -18.64 2.70 -19.67
CA ALA A 404 -17.51 3.58 -19.91
C ALA A 404 -16.22 3.07 -19.24
N VAL A 405 -16.31 2.58 -18.02
CA VAL A 405 -15.17 1.98 -17.30
C VAL A 405 -14.65 0.72 -17.99
N ASN A 406 -15.54 -0.05 -18.60
CA ASN A 406 -15.20 -1.30 -19.28
C ASN A 406 -14.68 -1.10 -20.72
N HIS A 407 -15.13 -0.04 -21.44
CA HIS A 407 -14.83 0.17 -22.85
C HIS A 407 -13.86 1.33 -23.14
N LEU A 408 -13.67 2.27 -22.20
CA LEU A 408 -12.74 3.38 -22.38
C LEU A 408 -11.40 3.06 -21.76
N SER A 409 -10.39 2.84 -22.59
CA SER A 409 -9.01 2.66 -22.14
C SER A 409 -8.48 3.98 -21.60
N GLY A 410 -8.14 4.01 -20.31
CA GLY A 410 -7.36 5.07 -19.68
C GLY A 410 -5.87 4.73 -19.62
N PRO A 411 -5.01 5.67 -19.22
CA PRO A 411 -3.62 5.38 -18.96
C PRO A 411 -3.48 4.25 -17.93
N THR A 412 -2.48 3.39 -18.12
CA THR A 412 -2.23 2.30 -17.16
C THR A 412 -1.97 2.85 -15.75
N PRO A 413 -2.52 2.24 -14.69
CA PRO A 413 -2.28 2.65 -13.30
C PRO A 413 -0.79 2.71 -12.92
N PHE A 414 0.08 1.98 -13.62
CA PHE A 414 1.53 2.00 -13.43
C PHE A 414 2.19 3.34 -13.80
N LEU A 415 1.54 4.19 -14.57
CA LEU A 415 2.05 5.52 -14.93
C LEU A 415 1.64 6.63 -13.96
N ILE A 416 0.69 6.42 -13.06
CA ILE A 416 0.18 7.46 -12.14
C ILE A 416 1.32 8.09 -11.35
N THR A 417 2.07 7.29 -10.59
CA THR A 417 3.17 7.78 -9.73
C THR A 417 4.34 8.37 -10.53
N PRO A 418 4.85 7.71 -11.60
CA PRO A 418 5.91 8.27 -12.43
C PRO A 418 5.55 9.63 -13.04
N LEU A 419 4.35 9.75 -13.64
CA LEU A 419 3.89 11.01 -14.22
C LEU A 419 3.75 12.12 -13.16
N ALA A 420 3.18 11.78 -12.01
CA ALA A 420 3.04 12.72 -10.91
C ALA A 420 4.39 13.24 -10.43
N VAL A 421 5.40 12.37 -10.29
CA VAL A 421 6.77 12.77 -9.90
C VAL A 421 7.40 13.69 -10.94
N VAL A 422 7.35 13.31 -12.21
CA VAL A 422 7.94 14.09 -13.30
C VAL A 422 7.32 15.48 -13.38
N VAL A 423 5.99 15.58 -13.33
CA VAL A 423 5.28 16.86 -13.37
C VAL A 423 5.56 17.68 -12.10
N SER A 424 5.48 17.07 -10.91
CA SER A 424 5.75 17.78 -9.66
C SER A 424 7.16 18.34 -9.60
N VAL A 425 8.17 17.52 -9.88
CA VAL A 425 9.57 17.93 -9.83
C VAL A 425 9.90 18.93 -10.94
N GLY A 426 9.48 18.65 -12.17
CA GLY A 426 9.75 19.52 -13.33
C GLY A 426 9.13 20.89 -13.17
N LEU A 427 7.85 20.94 -12.75
CA LEU A 427 7.18 22.23 -12.54
C LEU A 427 7.74 22.98 -11.32
N SER A 428 8.08 22.29 -10.24
CA SER A 428 8.75 22.92 -9.10
C SER A 428 10.08 23.55 -9.51
N TRP A 429 10.85 22.87 -10.35
CA TRP A 429 12.12 23.36 -10.86
C TRP A 429 11.93 24.62 -11.73
N ILE A 430 10.97 24.60 -12.68
CA ILE A 430 10.65 25.76 -13.54
C ILE A 430 10.14 26.93 -12.69
N MET A 431 9.19 26.69 -11.79
CA MET A 431 8.62 27.72 -10.92
C MET A 431 9.65 28.27 -9.92
N GLY A 432 10.71 27.52 -9.63
CA GLY A 432 11.82 27.98 -8.79
C GLY A 432 12.54 29.22 -9.35
N PHE A 433 12.53 29.42 -10.66
CA PHE A 433 13.08 30.65 -11.28
C PHE A 433 12.14 31.86 -11.10
N ILE A 434 10.84 31.63 -10.94
CA ILE A 434 9.83 32.69 -10.71
C ILE A 434 9.69 32.97 -9.21
N PHE A 435 9.72 31.93 -8.39
CA PHE A 435 9.59 31.97 -6.94
C PHE A 435 10.84 31.38 -6.28
N PRO A 436 11.97 32.08 -6.32
CA PRO A 436 13.23 31.58 -5.78
C PRO A 436 13.21 31.46 -4.26
N CYS A 437 14.16 30.70 -3.74
CA CYS A 437 14.41 30.60 -2.30
C CYS A 437 14.89 31.96 -1.75
N THR A 438 14.36 32.35 -0.60
CA THR A 438 14.70 33.63 0.03
C THR A 438 16.06 33.61 0.73
N ASN A 439 16.46 32.51 1.34
CA ASN A 439 17.68 32.34 2.13
C ASN A 439 18.54 31.17 1.62
N PRO A 440 19.25 31.36 0.50
CA PRO A 440 19.98 30.26 -0.12
C PRO A 440 21.13 29.69 0.73
N ASP A 441 21.72 30.45 1.63
CA ASP A 441 22.85 30.02 2.47
C ASP A 441 22.38 29.11 3.63
N GLU A 442 21.20 29.32 4.19
CA GLU A 442 20.58 28.41 5.17
C GLU A 442 20.17 27.09 4.51
N VAL A 443 19.66 27.18 3.28
CA VAL A 443 19.26 26.03 2.50
C VAL A 443 20.43 25.12 2.15
N ASP A 444 21.63 25.67 1.89
CA ASP A 444 22.81 24.87 1.58
C ASP A 444 23.13 23.83 2.65
N ARG A 445 22.84 24.12 3.92
CA ARG A 445 23.05 23.19 5.03
C ARG A 445 22.06 22.02 5.04
N LEU A 446 20.93 22.15 4.35
CA LEU A 446 19.82 21.20 4.27
C LEU A 446 19.86 20.39 2.96
N LEU A 447 20.77 20.69 2.04
CA LEU A 447 20.93 19.94 0.80
C LEU A 447 21.65 18.63 1.02
N TRP A 448 21.33 17.66 0.19
CA TRP A 448 21.96 16.32 0.23
C TRP A 448 23.49 16.40 0.17
N ARG A 449 24.07 17.28 -0.68
CA ARG A 449 25.52 17.40 -0.88
C ARG A 449 26.25 17.87 0.38
N SER A 450 25.67 18.79 1.16
CA SER A 450 26.30 19.30 2.37
C SER A 450 26.25 18.31 3.52
N LEU A 451 25.16 17.54 3.62
CA LEU A 451 25.05 16.48 4.62
C LEU A 451 25.91 15.26 4.25
N ALA A 452 26.13 14.96 2.97
CA ALA A 452 27.04 13.91 2.54
C ALA A 452 28.51 14.20 2.85
N ARG A 453 28.97 15.45 2.70
CA ARG A 453 30.37 15.85 2.95
C ARG A 453 30.80 15.84 4.44
N ARG A 454 29.87 15.86 5.37
CA ARG A 454 30.20 15.79 6.81
C ARG A 454 30.75 14.42 7.28
N GLU A 455 30.90 13.47 6.40
CA GLU A 455 31.57 12.17 6.69
C GLU A 455 33.08 12.20 6.42
N GLU A 456 33.58 13.19 5.66
CA GLU A 456 35.00 13.25 5.26
C GLU A 456 35.83 14.17 6.17
N SER A 457 35.19 14.87 7.10
CA SER A 457 35.82 15.74 8.09
C SER A 457 35.68 15.17 9.51
#